data_f141e077d25e6a26dfdf611eb9862720
#
_entry.id   f141e077d25e6a26dfdf611eb9862720
#
_cell.length_a   1.000
_cell.length_b   1.000
_cell.length_c   1.000
_cell.angle_alpha   90.00
_cell.angle_beta   90.00
_cell.angle_gamma   90.00
#
_symmetry.space_group_name_H-M   'P 1'
#
loop_
_entity.id
_entity.type
_entity.pdbx_description
1 polymer ?
#
loop_
_entity_poly.entity_id
_entity_poly.type
_entity_poly.pdbx_seq_one_letter_code
_entity_poly.pdbx_strand_id
1 'polypeptide(L)'
;AVTGVQYKASDSSVVQLNAKAVVIASGGMNSNPELLKLYSNVDLNKVMPLGVGQDGDGHLMVEQTAHGRTGLQTIDGFFAGIGTADDPCGFDSDLNTAAGFQFSSVFVNQYGNRFYDESFGFNTGSQLFFTCIPQVVLSQSQAFSLFDESYIQRWEAGEWQNGHNGFDSATKKGTPLEIRSNIEKVQDKEWFYQADTIEELGAAIASDVESFDAAGFVKTVEAYNAAADGAPDEYGKPQEFIW
;
A
#
# COMPACT_ATOMS: atom_id res chain seq x y z
N ALA A 1 9.85 -20.80 -35.79
CA ALA A 1 11.08 -20.27 -35.19
C ALA A 1 11.05 -18.75 -35.25
N VAL A 2 11.50 -18.09 -34.22
CA VAL A 2 11.71 -16.63 -34.24
C VAL A 2 12.98 -16.35 -34.99
N THR A 3 12.90 -15.45 -35.98
CA THR A 3 14.05 -15.12 -36.88
C THR A 3 14.44 -13.64 -36.80
N GLY A 4 13.73 -12.86 -36.00
CA GLY A 4 13.98 -11.43 -35.86
C GLY A 4 12.75 -10.68 -35.38
N VAL A 5 12.72 -9.38 -35.57
CA VAL A 5 11.62 -8.48 -35.23
C VAL A 5 11.29 -7.60 -36.43
N GLN A 6 10.02 -7.17 -36.47
CA GLN A 6 9.56 -6.11 -37.36
C GLN A 6 9.15 -4.90 -36.52
N TYR A 7 9.48 -3.72 -37.00
CA TYR A 7 9.01 -2.48 -36.38
C TYR A 7 8.60 -1.46 -37.43
N LYS A 8 7.76 -0.54 -37.04
CA LYS A 8 7.31 0.57 -37.87
C LYS A 8 8.23 1.76 -37.60
N ALA A 9 8.95 2.20 -38.62
CA ALA A 9 9.82 3.37 -38.54
C ALA A 9 9.01 4.69 -38.52
N SER A 10 9.67 5.81 -38.23
CA SER A 10 9.02 7.13 -38.15
C SER A 10 8.37 7.59 -39.45
N ASP A 11 8.85 7.11 -40.59
CA ASP A 11 8.29 7.35 -41.93
C ASP A 11 7.14 6.38 -42.27
N SER A 12 6.67 5.59 -41.31
CA SER A 12 5.66 4.55 -41.44
C SER A 12 6.06 3.31 -42.27
N SER A 13 7.30 3.21 -42.72
CA SER A 13 7.80 2.00 -43.36
C SER A 13 7.94 0.86 -42.33
N VAL A 14 7.75 -0.38 -42.78
CA VAL A 14 7.98 -1.58 -41.98
C VAL A 14 9.39 -2.06 -42.23
N VAL A 15 10.19 -2.11 -41.16
CA VAL A 15 11.57 -2.58 -41.21
C VAL A 15 11.67 -3.94 -40.51
N GLN A 16 12.32 -4.89 -41.15
CA GLN A 16 12.64 -6.18 -40.55
C GLN A 16 14.11 -6.24 -40.14
N LEU A 17 14.34 -6.62 -38.90
CA LEU A 17 15.66 -6.92 -38.37
C LEU A 17 15.77 -8.42 -38.13
N ASN A 18 16.66 -9.08 -38.86
CA ASN A 18 16.95 -10.50 -38.66
C ASN A 18 17.87 -10.68 -37.45
N ALA A 19 17.54 -11.61 -36.58
CA ALA A 19 18.28 -11.90 -35.37
C ALA A 19 18.29 -13.40 -35.06
N LYS A 20 19.33 -13.87 -34.40
CA LYS A 20 19.45 -15.28 -33.95
C LYS A 20 18.63 -15.50 -32.67
N ALA A 21 18.38 -14.44 -31.91
CA ALA A 21 17.59 -14.43 -30.70
C ALA A 21 16.94 -13.05 -30.55
N VAL A 22 15.80 -13.00 -29.89
CA VAL A 22 15.08 -11.77 -29.54
C VAL A 22 14.82 -11.78 -28.03
N VAL A 23 15.14 -10.68 -27.36
CA VAL A 23 14.85 -10.46 -25.95
C VAL A 23 13.68 -9.48 -25.86
N ILE A 24 12.63 -9.86 -25.17
CA ILE A 24 11.48 -8.99 -24.89
C ILE A 24 11.74 -8.31 -23.54
N ALA A 25 11.82 -6.99 -23.55
CA ALA A 25 12.04 -6.15 -22.38
C ALA A 25 11.10 -4.94 -22.39
N SER A 26 9.87 -5.14 -22.87
CA SER A 26 8.88 -4.09 -23.10
C SER A 26 8.01 -3.77 -21.87
N GLY A 27 8.38 -4.28 -20.70
CA GLY A 27 7.58 -4.11 -19.47
C GLY A 27 6.47 -5.13 -19.31
N GLY A 28 5.60 -4.89 -18.36
CA GLY A 28 4.50 -5.76 -17.96
C GLY A 28 3.17 -5.43 -18.66
N MET A 29 2.08 -5.73 -17.97
CA MET A 29 0.70 -5.53 -18.45
C MET A 29 -0.17 -4.67 -17.53
N ASN A 30 0.45 -3.92 -16.61
CA ASN A 30 -0.27 -3.21 -15.55
C ASN A 30 -1.21 -2.12 -16.06
N SER A 31 -1.00 -1.60 -17.29
CA SER A 31 -1.92 -0.64 -17.91
C SER A 31 -3.05 -1.30 -18.72
N ASN A 32 -3.10 -2.63 -18.76
CA ASN A 32 -4.09 -3.35 -19.53
C ASN A 32 -5.02 -4.17 -18.61
N PRO A 33 -6.20 -3.64 -18.25
CA PRO A 33 -7.11 -4.30 -17.32
C PRO A 33 -7.63 -5.66 -17.85
N GLU A 34 -7.74 -5.84 -19.15
CA GLU A 34 -8.21 -7.10 -19.74
C GLU A 34 -7.17 -8.21 -19.56
N LEU A 35 -5.89 -7.90 -19.75
CA LEU A 35 -4.82 -8.86 -19.51
C LEU A 35 -4.63 -9.15 -18.03
N LEU A 36 -4.75 -8.15 -17.17
CA LEU A 36 -4.73 -8.34 -15.73
C LEU A 36 -5.84 -9.27 -15.27
N LYS A 37 -7.06 -9.06 -15.76
CA LYS A 37 -8.20 -9.92 -15.45
C LYS A 37 -8.01 -11.35 -15.96
N LEU A 38 -7.33 -11.51 -17.10
CA LEU A 38 -7.10 -12.82 -17.72
C LEU A 38 -5.98 -13.60 -17.03
N TYR A 39 -4.90 -12.94 -16.64
CA TYR A 39 -3.67 -13.58 -16.18
C TYR A 39 -3.37 -13.38 -14.69
N SER A 40 -4.22 -12.66 -13.95
CA SER A 40 -4.05 -12.46 -12.52
C SER A 40 -5.34 -12.72 -11.75
N ASN A 41 -5.19 -12.82 -10.43
CA ASN A 41 -6.31 -12.92 -9.49
C ASN A 41 -6.66 -11.58 -8.85
N VAL A 42 -6.20 -10.46 -9.40
CA VAL A 42 -6.41 -9.12 -8.85
C VAL A 42 -7.84 -8.66 -9.09
N ASP A 43 -8.51 -8.24 -8.04
CA ASP A 43 -9.79 -7.56 -8.12
C ASP A 43 -9.59 -6.07 -8.41
N LEU A 44 -9.76 -5.68 -9.66
CA LEU A 44 -9.57 -4.30 -10.11
C LEU A 44 -10.61 -3.30 -9.55
N ASN A 45 -11.63 -3.78 -8.84
CA ASN A 45 -12.52 -2.90 -8.08
C ASN A 45 -11.91 -2.47 -6.74
N LYS A 46 -10.90 -3.19 -6.27
CA LYS A 46 -10.23 -2.93 -4.99
C LYS A 46 -8.82 -2.39 -5.16
N VAL A 47 -8.24 -2.54 -6.33
CA VAL A 47 -6.83 -2.26 -6.59
C VAL A 47 -6.68 -1.47 -7.87
N MET A 48 -5.95 -0.38 -7.79
CA MET A 48 -5.55 0.39 -8.97
C MET A 48 -4.12 -0.01 -9.37
N PRO A 49 -3.95 -0.66 -10.54
CA PRO A 49 -2.62 -1.02 -10.99
C PRO A 49 -1.79 0.21 -11.33
N LEU A 50 -0.55 0.24 -10.86
CA LEU A 50 0.40 1.28 -11.23
C LEU A 50 1.15 0.85 -12.48
N GLY A 51 1.01 1.59 -13.54
CA GLY A 51 1.74 1.37 -14.78
C GLY A 51 1.34 2.41 -15.82
N VAL A 52 2.33 2.94 -16.51
CA VAL A 52 2.10 3.83 -17.65
C VAL A 52 2.71 3.18 -18.88
N GLY A 53 1.88 2.91 -19.89
CA GLY A 53 2.35 2.30 -21.13
C GLY A 53 2.80 0.84 -21.01
N GLN A 54 2.36 0.15 -19.96
CA GLN A 54 2.60 -1.29 -19.78
C GLN A 54 1.39 -2.07 -20.26
N ASP A 55 1.18 -2.07 -21.57
CA ASP A 55 -0.04 -2.59 -22.20
C ASP A 55 0.01 -4.11 -22.48
N GLY A 56 1.14 -4.76 -22.17
CA GLY A 56 1.31 -6.19 -22.37
C GLY A 56 1.64 -6.60 -23.79
N ASP A 57 2.03 -5.67 -24.66
CA ASP A 57 2.32 -5.93 -26.07
C ASP A 57 3.39 -7.01 -26.27
N GLY A 58 4.42 -7.02 -25.43
CA GLY A 58 5.45 -8.06 -25.46
C GLY A 58 4.92 -9.45 -25.16
N HIS A 59 3.99 -9.57 -24.20
CA HIS A 59 3.31 -10.83 -23.86
C HIS A 59 2.46 -11.31 -25.04
N LEU A 60 1.61 -10.43 -25.57
CA LEU A 60 0.75 -10.73 -26.72
C LEU A 60 1.55 -11.10 -27.95
N MET A 61 2.64 -10.39 -28.21
CA MET A 61 3.54 -10.69 -29.35
C MET A 61 4.12 -12.10 -29.25
N VAL A 62 4.59 -12.50 -28.09
CA VAL A 62 5.15 -13.85 -27.88
C VAL A 62 4.08 -14.93 -27.99
N GLU A 63 2.88 -14.70 -27.47
CA GLU A 63 1.78 -15.66 -27.58
C GLU A 63 1.32 -15.84 -29.02
N GLN A 64 1.13 -14.73 -29.72
CA GLN A 64 0.56 -14.74 -31.08
C GLN A 64 1.55 -15.23 -32.14
N THR A 65 2.83 -14.90 -31.99
CA THR A 65 3.82 -15.15 -33.06
C THR A 65 4.81 -16.26 -32.74
N ALA A 66 5.14 -16.46 -31.47
CA ALA A 66 6.14 -17.44 -31.04
C ALA A 66 5.52 -18.66 -30.34
N HIS A 67 4.20 -18.71 -30.20
CA HIS A 67 3.47 -19.74 -29.44
C HIS A 67 3.94 -19.88 -27.99
N GLY A 68 4.40 -18.77 -27.40
CA GLY A 68 4.69 -18.70 -25.99
C GLY A 68 3.43 -18.77 -25.14
N ARG A 69 3.61 -18.86 -23.83
CA ARG A 69 2.48 -18.84 -22.89
C ARG A 69 2.79 -17.87 -21.76
N THR A 70 1.82 -17.05 -21.42
CA THR A 70 1.82 -16.29 -20.19
C THR A 70 1.32 -17.19 -19.07
N GLY A 71 2.11 -17.36 -18.02
CA GLY A 71 1.67 -18.08 -16.83
C GLY A 71 0.64 -17.25 -16.04
N LEU A 72 -0.21 -17.94 -15.26
CA LEU A 72 -0.99 -17.27 -14.23
C LEU A 72 -0.02 -16.62 -13.24
N GLN A 73 -0.18 -15.33 -13.06
CA GLN A 73 0.64 -14.58 -12.15
C GLN A 73 -0.13 -14.34 -10.86
N THR A 74 0.46 -14.75 -9.74
CA THR A 74 0.10 -14.11 -8.48
C THR A 74 0.77 -12.75 -8.54
N ILE A 75 0.00 -11.69 -8.64
CA ILE A 75 0.57 -10.36 -8.62
C ILE A 75 0.96 -10.05 -7.19
N ASP A 76 2.24 -10.12 -6.95
CA ASP A 76 2.85 -9.51 -5.78
C ASP A 76 3.03 -8.03 -6.11
N GLY A 77 2.29 -7.16 -5.42
CA GLY A 77 2.54 -5.74 -5.52
C GLY A 77 3.94 -5.43 -5.02
N PHE A 78 4.85 -5.15 -5.90
CA PHE A 78 6.20 -4.73 -5.52
C PHE A 78 6.19 -3.34 -4.86
N PHE A 79 5.16 -2.56 -5.12
CA PHE A 79 4.95 -1.25 -4.54
C PHE A 79 3.44 -1.04 -4.45
N ALA A 80 2.87 -1.30 -3.31
CA ALA A 80 1.48 -0.97 -3.08
C ALA A 80 1.42 0.15 -2.05
N GLY A 81 1.00 1.32 -2.49
CA GLY A 81 0.54 2.36 -1.60
C GLY A 81 -0.85 2.00 -1.07
N ILE A 82 -1.13 2.37 0.16
CA ILE A 82 -2.50 2.48 0.63
C ILE A 82 -2.94 3.86 0.17
N GLY A 83 -3.86 3.90 -0.81
CA GLY A 83 -4.38 5.13 -1.34
C GLY A 83 -5.59 5.63 -0.56
N THR A 84 -5.88 6.91 -0.70
CA THR A 84 -7.13 7.52 -0.29
C THR A 84 -8.08 7.63 -1.49
N ALA A 85 -9.33 8.05 -1.27
CA ALA A 85 -10.28 8.28 -2.36
C ALA A 85 -9.78 9.35 -3.35
N ASP A 86 -9.03 10.35 -2.87
CA ASP A 86 -8.48 11.43 -3.69
C ASP A 86 -7.15 11.08 -4.35
N ASP A 87 -6.39 10.19 -3.73
CA ASP A 87 -5.10 9.71 -4.23
C ASP A 87 -5.04 8.19 -4.12
N PRO A 88 -5.70 7.47 -5.02
CA PRO A 88 -5.75 6.02 -4.98
C PRO A 88 -4.39 5.36 -5.19
N CYS A 89 -3.41 6.08 -5.74
CA CYS A 89 -2.05 5.56 -5.90
C CYS A 89 -1.18 5.73 -4.66
N GLY A 90 -1.55 6.63 -3.73
CA GLY A 90 -0.84 6.86 -2.48
C GLY A 90 0.57 7.48 -2.61
N PHE A 91 0.91 8.04 -3.77
CA PHE A 91 2.26 8.56 -3.99
C PHE A 91 2.46 10.01 -3.58
N ASP A 92 1.41 10.83 -3.68
CA ASP A 92 1.50 12.26 -3.42
C ASP A 92 1.00 12.64 -2.01
N SER A 93 0.52 11.66 -1.25
CA SER A 93 0.00 11.92 0.07
C SER A 93 1.15 11.99 1.08
N ASP A 94 1.52 13.19 1.45
CA ASP A 94 2.44 13.44 2.58
C ASP A 94 1.95 12.75 3.87
N LEU A 95 0.64 12.60 4.03
CA LEU A 95 0.03 11.91 5.15
C LEU A 95 0.22 10.40 5.06
N ASN A 96 0.18 9.84 3.85
CA ASN A 96 0.40 8.41 3.62
C ASN A 96 1.83 8.01 4.00
N THR A 97 2.80 8.86 3.71
CA THR A 97 4.19 8.68 4.12
C THR A 97 4.36 8.85 5.63
N ALA A 98 3.58 9.73 6.25
CA ALA A 98 3.71 10.06 7.66
C ALA A 98 2.93 9.13 8.60
N ALA A 99 1.71 8.74 8.22
CA ALA A 99 0.81 7.99 9.09
C ALA A 99 0.45 6.59 8.56
N GLY A 100 0.43 6.41 7.24
CA GLY A 100 -0.09 5.20 6.62
C GLY A 100 0.80 3.97 6.74
N PHE A 101 2.11 4.12 6.90
CA PHE A 101 3.07 3.03 6.88
C PHE A 101 3.98 2.96 8.10
N GLN A 102 3.60 3.62 9.17
CA GLN A 102 4.45 3.64 10.36
C GLN A 102 4.12 2.46 11.27
N PHE A 103 5.14 1.80 11.80
CA PHE A 103 4.99 0.62 12.68
C PHE A 103 4.26 0.90 13.96
N SER A 104 4.39 2.12 14.43
CA SER A 104 3.80 2.58 15.67
C SER A 104 2.33 2.97 15.52
N SER A 105 1.80 3.11 14.30
CA SER A 105 0.36 3.29 14.10
C SER A 105 -0.38 1.96 14.25
N VAL A 106 -1.66 2.05 14.48
CA VAL A 106 -2.58 0.90 14.58
C VAL A 106 -3.47 0.88 13.35
N PHE A 107 -3.65 -0.28 12.73
CA PHE A 107 -4.58 -0.43 11.63
C PHE A 107 -5.82 -1.22 12.06
N VAL A 108 -6.98 -0.68 11.78
CA VAL A 108 -8.27 -1.37 11.93
C VAL A 108 -8.97 -1.47 10.57
N ASN A 109 -9.71 -2.55 10.38
CA ASN A 109 -10.47 -2.78 9.15
C ASN A 109 -11.85 -2.10 9.20
N GLN A 110 -12.65 -2.31 8.15
CA GLN A 110 -14.03 -1.80 8.03
C GLN A 110 -15.00 -2.28 9.12
N TYR A 111 -14.58 -3.16 10.01
CA TYR A 111 -15.36 -3.65 11.16
C TYR A 111 -14.86 -3.10 12.49
N GLY A 112 -13.83 -2.26 12.50
CA GLY A 112 -13.20 -1.72 13.70
C GLY A 112 -12.22 -2.66 14.40
N ASN A 113 -11.82 -3.76 13.76
CA ASN A 113 -10.89 -4.73 14.36
C ASN A 113 -9.49 -4.59 13.76
N ARG A 114 -8.45 -4.74 14.60
CA ARG A 114 -7.09 -5.02 14.11
C ARG A 114 -7.08 -6.35 13.37
N PHE A 115 -6.13 -6.55 12.48
CA PHE A 115 -6.08 -7.74 11.63
C PHE A 115 -4.67 -8.25 11.36
N TYR A 116 -3.63 -7.59 11.87
CA TYR A 116 -2.24 -8.05 11.74
C TYR A 116 -1.30 -7.29 12.69
N ASP A 117 -0.04 -7.74 12.75
CA ASP A 117 1.07 -7.02 13.38
C ASP A 117 1.61 -5.94 12.42
N GLU A 118 1.42 -4.68 12.74
CA GLU A 118 1.83 -3.56 11.90
C GLU A 118 3.36 -3.45 11.75
N SER A 119 4.12 -4.07 12.65
CA SER A 119 5.58 -4.16 12.57
C SER A 119 6.06 -5.32 11.68
N PHE A 120 5.15 -6.19 11.25
CA PHE A 120 5.47 -7.34 10.41
C PHE A 120 6.16 -6.89 9.11
N GLY A 121 7.24 -7.53 8.78
CA GLY A 121 8.00 -7.19 7.58
C GLY A 121 9.23 -6.33 7.86
N PHE A 122 9.25 -5.58 8.96
CA PHE A 122 10.45 -4.82 9.37
C PHE A 122 11.46 -5.69 10.07
N ASN A 123 11.00 -6.55 10.96
CA ASN A 123 11.86 -7.52 11.63
C ASN A 123 12.46 -8.57 10.68
N THR A 124 11.95 -8.67 9.47
CA THR A 124 12.33 -9.71 8.49
C THR A 124 13.04 -9.16 7.25
N GLY A 125 13.20 -7.85 7.14
CA GLY A 125 13.86 -7.18 6.04
C GLY A 125 12.91 -6.49 5.05
N SER A 126 13.38 -5.43 4.46
CA SER A 126 12.62 -4.45 3.69
C SER A 126 11.77 -5.00 2.52
N GLN A 127 12.11 -6.15 1.97
CA GLN A 127 11.36 -6.72 0.84
C GLN A 127 10.00 -7.32 1.26
N LEU A 128 9.92 -7.92 2.44
CA LEU A 128 8.65 -8.47 2.95
C LEU A 128 7.64 -7.37 3.28
N PHE A 129 8.11 -6.22 3.73
CA PHE A 129 7.26 -5.05 3.96
C PHE A 129 6.52 -4.64 2.68
N PHE A 130 7.23 -4.49 1.58
CA PHE A 130 6.64 -4.04 0.32
C PHE A 130 5.73 -5.09 -0.35
N THR A 131 5.88 -6.35 -0.01
CA THR A 131 5.11 -7.42 -0.64
C THR A 131 3.98 -7.97 0.23
N CYS A 132 4.21 -8.17 1.52
CA CYS A 132 3.25 -8.86 2.38
C CYS A 132 2.23 -7.89 3.01
N ILE A 133 2.65 -6.74 3.52
CA ILE A 133 1.74 -5.81 4.21
C ILE A 133 0.65 -5.27 3.28
N PRO A 134 0.96 -4.82 2.06
CA PRO A 134 -0.08 -4.42 1.13
C PRO A 134 -1.10 -5.52 0.86
N GLN A 135 -0.69 -6.78 0.77
CA GLN A 135 -1.61 -7.89 0.55
C GLN A 135 -2.50 -8.15 1.77
N VAL A 136 -1.96 -8.03 2.97
CA VAL A 136 -2.77 -8.14 4.20
C VAL A 136 -3.79 -7.02 4.27
N VAL A 137 -3.41 -5.79 3.97
CA VAL A 137 -4.33 -4.65 3.93
C VAL A 137 -5.35 -4.80 2.80
N LEU A 138 -4.92 -5.24 1.61
CA LEU A 138 -5.80 -5.49 0.48
C LEU A 138 -6.79 -6.64 0.71
N SER A 139 -6.55 -7.52 1.68
CA SER A 139 -7.53 -8.53 2.09
C SER A 139 -8.76 -7.91 2.74
N GLN A 140 -8.64 -6.68 3.23
CA GLN A 140 -9.72 -5.88 3.76
C GLN A 140 -10.32 -4.99 2.66
N SER A 141 -11.60 -4.64 2.76
CA SER A 141 -12.22 -3.71 1.80
C SER A 141 -11.79 -2.27 2.07
N GLN A 142 -11.54 -1.95 3.34
CA GLN A 142 -11.11 -0.65 3.82
C GLN A 142 -10.33 -0.83 5.12
N ALA A 143 -9.34 0.01 5.33
CA ALA A 143 -8.58 0.06 6.57
C ALA A 143 -8.37 1.51 7.01
N PHE A 144 -8.30 1.71 8.31
CA PHE A 144 -8.03 3.00 8.94
C PHE A 144 -6.72 2.90 9.70
N SER A 145 -5.83 3.86 9.48
CA SER A 145 -4.62 4.04 10.28
C SER A 145 -4.92 5.00 11.43
N LEU A 146 -4.65 4.56 12.65
CA LEU A 146 -4.93 5.31 13.87
C LEU A 146 -3.63 5.85 14.45
N PHE A 147 -3.66 7.08 14.88
CA PHE A 147 -2.61 7.72 15.65
C PHE A 147 -3.20 8.83 16.51
N ASP A 148 -2.52 9.18 17.57
CA ASP A 148 -2.95 10.20 18.52
C ASP A 148 -1.94 11.35 18.66
N GLU A 149 -2.22 12.28 19.53
CA GLU A 149 -1.33 13.42 19.80
C GLU A 149 0.01 12.97 20.36
N SER A 150 0.07 11.89 21.15
CA SER A 150 1.32 11.37 21.71
C SER A 150 2.23 10.82 20.60
N TYR A 151 1.65 10.18 19.61
CA TYR A 151 2.36 9.73 18.41
C TYR A 151 3.01 10.91 17.67
N ILE A 152 2.25 11.99 17.44
CA ILE A 152 2.77 13.19 16.77
C ILE A 152 3.94 13.80 17.57
N GLN A 153 3.79 13.93 18.89
CA GLN A 153 4.83 14.49 19.76
C GLN A 153 6.11 13.65 19.74
N ARG A 154 6.01 12.34 19.72
CA ARG A 154 7.16 11.44 19.61
C ARG A 154 7.88 11.57 18.28
N TRP A 155 7.13 11.77 17.20
CA TRP A 155 7.67 12.09 15.88
C TRP A 155 8.44 13.41 15.89
N GLU A 156 7.85 14.47 16.45
CA GLU A 156 8.49 15.78 16.60
C GLU A 156 9.73 15.73 17.47
N ALA A 157 9.75 14.87 18.47
CA ALA A 157 10.91 14.59 19.31
C ALA A 157 12.03 13.80 18.60
N GLY A 158 11.77 13.30 17.41
CA GLY A 158 12.75 12.54 16.61
C GLY A 158 12.88 11.07 17.00
N GLU A 159 11.94 10.50 17.75
CA GLU A 159 11.96 9.09 18.18
C GLU A 159 11.86 8.12 17.00
N TRP A 160 11.28 8.55 15.88
CA TRP A 160 11.24 7.81 14.61
C TRP A 160 12.62 7.39 14.09
N GLN A 161 13.69 8.07 14.49
CA GLN A 161 15.08 7.73 14.11
C GLN A 161 15.54 6.39 14.69
N ASN A 162 14.84 5.86 15.68
CA ASN A 162 15.16 4.62 16.35
C ASN A 162 14.56 3.37 15.67
N GLY A 163 14.24 3.44 14.39
CA GLY A 163 13.73 2.30 13.62
C GLY A 163 12.21 2.24 13.51
N HIS A 164 11.51 3.24 14.01
CA HIS A 164 10.05 3.33 13.92
C HIS A 164 9.54 3.87 12.58
N ASN A 165 10.47 4.19 11.67
CA ASN A 165 10.17 4.71 10.35
C ASN A 165 10.33 3.63 9.29
N GLY A 166 9.23 3.25 8.66
CA GLY A 166 9.20 2.30 7.55
C GLY A 166 9.91 2.75 6.28
N PHE A 167 10.14 4.03 6.15
CA PHE A 167 10.69 4.65 4.96
C PHE A 167 11.91 5.52 5.24
N ASP A 168 13.00 4.89 5.66
CA ASP A 168 14.30 5.57 5.79
C ASP A 168 14.75 6.27 4.49
N SER A 169 14.21 5.85 3.34
CA SER A 169 14.56 6.42 2.04
C SER A 169 13.66 7.58 1.60
N ALA A 170 12.44 7.67 2.10
CA ALA A 170 11.50 8.73 1.74
C ALA A 170 11.68 9.97 2.63
N THR A 171 12.05 9.78 3.88
CA THR A 171 12.47 10.88 4.74
C THR A 171 13.96 11.13 4.50
N LYS A 172 14.28 12.26 3.92
CA LYS A 172 15.67 12.73 3.92
C LYS A 172 16.17 12.67 5.35
N LYS A 173 17.23 11.89 5.57
CA LYS A 173 17.86 11.73 6.88
C LYS A 173 18.01 13.11 7.54
N GLY A 174 17.27 13.34 8.62
CA GLY A 174 17.32 14.59 9.37
C GLY A 174 16.20 15.61 9.14
N THR A 175 15.20 15.30 8.29
CA THR A 175 14.03 16.18 8.15
C THR A 175 12.84 15.52 8.87
N PRO A 176 12.34 16.06 9.98
CA PRO A 176 11.10 15.59 10.58
C PRO A 176 9.97 15.68 9.55
N LEU A 177 9.12 14.67 9.47
CA LEU A 177 7.88 14.80 8.73
C LEU A 177 7.03 15.89 9.39
N GLU A 178 6.54 16.80 8.60
CA GLU A 178 5.66 17.87 9.07
C GLU A 178 4.22 17.33 9.23
N ILE A 179 4.03 16.37 10.15
CA ILE A 179 2.74 15.68 10.34
C ILE A 179 1.62 16.68 10.56
N ARG A 180 1.84 17.70 11.39
CA ARG A 180 0.80 18.70 11.69
C ARG A 180 0.40 19.49 10.43
N SER A 181 1.36 19.94 9.65
CA SER A 181 1.04 20.66 8.40
C SER A 181 0.35 19.76 7.38
N ASN A 182 0.62 18.47 7.41
CA ASN A 182 -0.04 17.50 6.56
C ASN A 182 -1.48 17.20 7.03
N ILE A 183 -1.72 17.15 8.35
CA ILE A 183 -3.07 17.07 8.92
C ILE A 183 -3.89 18.29 8.50
N GLU A 184 -3.35 19.50 8.59
CA GLU A 184 -4.03 20.72 8.17
C GLU A 184 -4.50 20.69 6.69
N LYS A 185 -3.76 20.00 5.82
CA LYS A 185 -4.11 19.84 4.40
C LYS A 185 -5.29 18.88 4.17
N VAL A 186 -5.51 17.96 5.09
CA VAL A 186 -6.45 16.84 4.90
C VAL A 186 -7.59 16.80 5.92
N GLN A 187 -7.56 17.64 6.93
CA GLN A 187 -8.57 17.64 8.01
C GLN A 187 -10.02 17.82 7.54
N ASP A 188 -10.22 18.46 6.37
CA ASP A 188 -11.53 18.69 5.77
C ASP A 188 -11.94 17.58 4.77
N LYS A 189 -11.14 16.51 4.64
CA LYS A 189 -11.42 15.42 3.71
C LYS A 189 -12.39 14.41 4.33
N GLU A 190 -13.30 13.88 3.53
CA GLU A 190 -14.32 12.90 3.96
C GLU A 190 -13.72 11.58 4.50
N TRP A 191 -12.48 11.26 4.16
CA TRP A 191 -11.78 10.08 4.62
C TRP A 191 -10.88 10.31 5.84
N PHE A 192 -10.80 11.54 6.35
CA PHE A 192 -10.01 11.89 7.53
C PHE A 192 -10.94 12.14 8.71
N TYR A 193 -10.81 11.36 9.77
CA TYR A 193 -11.63 11.44 10.98
C TYR A 193 -10.76 11.95 12.12
N GLN A 194 -11.29 12.87 12.90
CA GLN A 194 -10.66 13.41 14.11
C GLN A 194 -11.71 13.60 15.19
N ALA A 195 -11.37 13.19 16.42
CA ALA A 195 -12.22 13.36 17.59
C ALA A 195 -11.37 13.45 18.85
N ASP A 196 -11.96 13.94 19.93
CA ASP A 196 -11.29 14.09 21.24
C ASP A 196 -11.27 12.77 22.03
N THR A 197 -12.19 11.85 21.72
CA THR A 197 -12.31 10.54 22.38
C THR A 197 -12.40 9.40 21.36
N ILE A 198 -12.03 8.20 21.80
CA ILE A 198 -12.10 6.98 20.97
C ILE A 198 -13.54 6.66 20.60
N GLU A 199 -14.48 6.88 21.54
CA GLU A 199 -15.90 6.67 21.34
C GLU A 199 -16.47 7.60 20.25
N GLU A 200 -16.10 8.87 20.29
CA GLU A 200 -16.51 9.86 19.28
C GLU A 200 -15.88 9.54 17.92
N LEU A 201 -14.63 9.12 17.89
CA LEU A 201 -13.96 8.70 16.66
C LEU A 201 -14.65 7.47 16.05
N GLY A 202 -14.94 6.46 16.88
CA GLY A 202 -15.66 5.27 16.44
C GLY A 202 -17.07 5.59 15.92
N ALA A 203 -17.79 6.51 16.56
CA ALA A 203 -19.10 6.95 16.11
C ALA A 203 -19.03 7.73 14.79
N ALA A 204 -18.02 8.58 14.61
CA ALA A 204 -17.80 9.31 13.37
C ALA A 204 -17.53 8.36 12.19
N ILE A 205 -16.65 7.38 12.35
CA ILE A 205 -16.39 6.37 11.31
C ILE A 205 -17.66 5.55 11.01
N ALA A 206 -18.37 5.11 12.03
CA ALA A 206 -19.60 4.32 11.89
C ALA A 206 -20.74 5.08 11.17
N SER A 207 -20.73 6.42 11.19
CA SER A 207 -21.72 7.22 10.43
C SER A 207 -21.57 7.08 8.92
N ASP A 208 -20.35 6.82 8.44
CA ASP A 208 -20.00 6.74 7.02
C ASP A 208 -19.76 5.29 6.57
N VAL A 209 -19.41 4.40 7.49
CA VAL A 209 -19.11 2.99 7.20
C VAL A 209 -20.10 2.08 7.94
N GLU A 210 -21.14 1.66 7.24
CA GLU A 210 -22.27 0.87 7.80
C GLU A 210 -21.82 -0.41 8.53
N SER A 211 -20.71 -1.03 8.09
CA SER A 211 -20.18 -2.26 8.71
C SER A 211 -19.35 -2.02 9.96
N PHE A 212 -19.04 -0.77 10.31
CA PHE A 212 -18.12 -0.45 11.40
C PHE A 212 -18.78 -0.60 12.77
N ASP A 213 -18.25 -1.50 13.59
CA ASP A 213 -18.66 -1.69 14.98
C ASP A 213 -17.92 -0.71 15.90
N ALA A 214 -18.52 0.44 16.16
CA ALA A 214 -17.92 1.46 17.03
C ALA A 214 -17.63 0.95 18.44
N ALA A 215 -18.49 0.09 19.00
CA ALA A 215 -18.29 -0.45 20.36
C ALA A 215 -17.15 -1.52 20.37
N GLY A 216 -17.03 -2.32 19.31
CA GLY A 216 -15.92 -3.24 19.11
C GLY A 216 -14.62 -2.49 18.89
N PHE A 217 -14.66 -1.41 18.14
CA PHE A 217 -13.50 -0.54 17.89
C PHE A 217 -12.91 0.04 19.19
N VAL A 218 -13.74 0.54 20.10
CA VAL A 218 -13.28 1.02 21.40
C VAL A 218 -12.51 -0.07 22.15
N LYS A 219 -13.04 -1.29 22.19
CA LYS A 219 -12.36 -2.43 22.85
C LYS A 219 -11.04 -2.80 22.15
N THR A 220 -10.99 -2.69 20.82
CA THR A 220 -9.77 -2.92 20.04
C THR A 220 -8.67 -1.93 20.44
N VAL A 221 -9.01 -0.65 20.57
CA VAL A 221 -8.03 0.39 20.97
C VAL A 221 -7.66 0.24 22.45
N GLU A 222 -8.60 -0.06 23.33
CA GLU A 222 -8.32 -0.35 24.76
C GLU A 222 -7.35 -1.54 24.91
N ALA A 223 -7.52 -2.60 24.13
CA ALA A 223 -6.60 -3.75 24.14
C ALA A 223 -5.20 -3.37 23.65
N TYR A 224 -5.11 -2.52 22.63
CA TYR A 224 -3.82 -2.03 22.15
C TYR A 224 -3.13 -1.12 23.19
N ASN A 225 -3.88 -0.24 23.84
CA ASN A 225 -3.36 0.61 24.91
C ASN A 225 -2.87 -0.22 26.09
N ALA A 226 -3.58 -1.31 26.46
CA ALA A 226 -3.09 -2.25 27.46
C ALA A 226 -1.77 -2.92 27.04
N ALA A 227 -1.60 -3.20 25.75
CA ALA A 227 -0.32 -3.71 25.23
C ALA A 227 0.78 -2.64 25.29
N ALA A 228 0.47 -1.37 25.09
CA ALA A 228 1.41 -0.27 25.31
C ALA A 228 1.87 -0.18 26.78
N ASP A 229 1.01 -0.54 27.72
CA ASP A 229 1.29 -0.62 29.15
C ASP A 229 1.97 -1.95 29.57
N GLY A 230 2.34 -2.80 28.62
CA GLY A 230 3.11 -4.03 28.83
C GLY A 230 2.31 -5.31 28.85
N ALA A 231 1.01 -5.31 28.53
CA ALA A 231 0.26 -6.54 28.27
C ALA A 231 0.74 -7.19 26.96
N PRO A 232 0.53 -8.51 26.76
CA PRO A 232 0.80 -9.15 25.48
C PRO A 232 -0.07 -8.55 24.35
N ASP A 233 0.55 -8.21 23.23
CA ASP A 233 -0.19 -7.82 22.03
C ASP A 233 -0.85 -9.02 21.36
N GLU A 234 -2.08 -8.87 20.88
CA GLU A 234 -2.88 -9.92 20.25
C GLU A 234 -2.23 -10.54 19.03
N TYR A 235 -1.51 -9.72 18.23
CA TYR A 235 -0.83 -10.15 17.00
C TYR A 235 0.67 -10.38 17.19
N GLY A 236 1.18 -10.19 18.41
CA GLY A 236 2.58 -10.40 18.74
C GLY A 236 3.50 -9.24 18.30
N LYS A 237 2.95 -8.05 18.13
CA LYS A 237 3.71 -6.84 17.83
C LYS A 237 4.74 -6.62 18.94
N PRO A 238 6.04 -6.49 18.62
CA PRO A 238 7.07 -6.27 19.62
C PRO A 238 6.85 -4.97 20.39
N GLN A 239 7.08 -5.01 21.71
CA GLN A 239 6.85 -3.88 22.61
C GLN A 239 7.54 -2.57 22.16
N GLU A 240 8.69 -2.69 21.54
CA GLU A 240 9.45 -1.55 21.02
C GLU A 240 8.76 -0.80 19.88
N PHE A 241 7.75 -1.41 19.22
CA PHE A 241 6.96 -0.82 18.15
C PHE A 241 5.54 -0.44 18.59
N ILE A 242 5.18 -0.66 19.83
CA ILE A 242 3.89 -0.26 20.40
C ILE A 242 4.04 1.13 21.02
N TRP A 243 3.30 2.10 20.46
CA TRP A 243 3.31 3.50 20.94
C TRP A 243 1.92 3.91 21.40
#